data_0eb3491565fa74838ed6a307795154f5
#
_entry.id   0eb3491565fa74838ed6a307795154f5
#
_cell.length_a   1.000
_cell.length_b   1.000
_cell.length_c   1.000
_cell.angle_alpha   90.00
_cell.angle_beta   90.00
_cell.angle_gamma   90.00
#
_symmetry.space_group_name_H-M   'P 1'
#
loop_
_entity.id
_entity.type
_entity.pdbx_description
1 polymer ?
#
loop_
_entity_poly.entity_id
_entity_poly.type
_entity_poly.pdbx_seq_one_letter_code
_entity_poly.pdbx_strand_id
1 'polypeptide(L)'
;LAHPATPNDEGSLLARLAEGLGSGNLDHRIFNRDFSDAAVAEPFAMPLADIEQADAIILFGTNIRHELPLLHQRIRKANTHRNAKVYAVNPVDFDFAFSLAGKQIVAPSKLANALEDATLIDAVKGATRPVLIVGALAENHPQAASLRAAARKFAAATGAALCRIPQGANAVGLARNGMLPAKRDVVGMFAE
;
A
#
# COMPACT_ATOMS: atom_id res chain seq x y z
N LEU A 1 3.17 -19.27 -11.59
CA LEU A 1 2.56 -18.01 -11.16
C LEU A 1 1.09 -18.18 -10.84
N ALA A 2 0.58 -17.48 -9.83
CA ALA A 2 -0.83 -17.40 -9.52
C ALA A 2 -1.33 -15.96 -9.65
N HIS A 3 -2.61 -15.79 -9.96
CA HIS A 3 -3.23 -14.46 -9.92
C HIS A 3 -3.42 -14.02 -8.46
N PRO A 4 -3.19 -12.75 -8.07
CA PRO A 4 -3.28 -12.30 -6.68
C PRO A 4 -4.73 -12.29 -6.11
N ALA A 5 -5.72 -12.72 -6.89
CA ALA A 5 -7.08 -13.00 -6.43
C ALA A 5 -7.40 -14.50 -6.33
N THR A 6 -6.43 -15.37 -6.57
CA THR A 6 -6.59 -16.83 -6.43
C THR A 6 -7.06 -17.17 -5.00
N PRO A 7 -8.09 -18.03 -4.83
CA PRO A 7 -8.56 -18.47 -3.52
C PRO A 7 -7.48 -19.16 -2.69
N ASN A 8 -7.64 -19.16 -1.36
CA ASN A 8 -6.67 -19.76 -0.44
C ASN A 8 -6.46 -21.26 -0.71
N ASP A 9 -7.52 -21.99 -1.02
CA ASP A 9 -7.46 -23.45 -1.26
C ASP A 9 -6.63 -23.76 -2.50
N GLU A 10 -6.86 -23.04 -3.60
CA GLU A 10 -6.07 -23.17 -4.83
C GLU A 10 -4.63 -22.74 -4.61
N GLY A 11 -4.40 -21.63 -3.89
CA GLY A 11 -3.06 -21.16 -3.53
C GLY A 11 -2.29 -22.20 -2.72
N SER A 12 -2.93 -22.82 -1.73
CA SER A 12 -2.33 -23.87 -0.91
C SER A 12 -1.99 -25.12 -1.74
N LEU A 13 -2.90 -25.52 -2.64
CA LEU A 13 -2.65 -26.66 -3.53
C LEU A 13 -1.49 -26.40 -4.49
N LEU A 14 -1.42 -25.19 -5.06
CA LEU A 14 -0.31 -24.78 -5.94
C LEU A 14 1.02 -24.75 -5.19
N ALA A 15 1.04 -24.25 -3.95
CA ALA A 15 2.25 -24.25 -3.13
C ALA A 15 2.75 -25.67 -2.85
N ARG A 16 1.85 -26.58 -2.46
CA ARG A 16 2.17 -28.01 -2.25
C ARG A 16 2.61 -28.71 -3.52
N LEU A 17 1.98 -28.41 -4.66
CA LEU A 17 2.39 -28.97 -5.95
C LEU A 17 3.81 -28.51 -6.30
N ALA A 18 4.11 -27.21 -6.15
CA ALA A 18 5.44 -26.69 -6.41
C ALA A 18 6.50 -27.33 -5.50
N GLU A 19 6.20 -27.50 -4.23
CA GLU A 19 7.06 -28.19 -3.27
C GLU A 19 7.30 -29.66 -3.70
N GLY A 20 6.25 -30.40 -4.05
CA GLY A 20 6.35 -31.78 -4.53
C GLY A 20 7.16 -31.94 -5.81
N LEU A 21 7.20 -30.91 -6.66
CA LEU A 21 8.02 -30.85 -7.87
C LEU A 21 9.43 -30.30 -7.63
N GLY A 22 9.78 -29.95 -6.40
CA GLY A 22 11.07 -29.34 -6.05
C GLY A 22 11.26 -27.92 -6.63
N SER A 23 10.19 -27.24 -7.04
CA SER A 23 10.24 -25.89 -7.61
C SER A 23 10.15 -24.83 -6.53
N GLY A 24 11.15 -23.93 -6.48
CA GLY A 24 11.12 -22.73 -5.66
C GLY A 24 10.64 -21.48 -6.42
N ASN A 25 10.20 -21.65 -7.68
CA ASN A 25 9.75 -20.56 -8.55
C ASN A 25 8.23 -20.42 -8.43
N LEU A 26 7.78 -19.76 -7.38
CA LEU A 26 6.36 -19.59 -7.07
C LEU A 26 6.13 -18.14 -6.65
N ASP A 27 5.19 -17.45 -7.29
CA ASP A 27 4.87 -16.05 -6.92
C ASP A 27 3.43 -15.71 -7.33
N HIS A 28 2.85 -14.72 -6.64
CA HIS A 28 1.54 -14.14 -6.94
C HIS A 28 1.60 -12.61 -7.15
N ARG A 29 2.78 -11.99 -6.95
CA ARG A 29 2.97 -10.53 -6.96
C ARG A 29 3.17 -9.97 -8.36
N ILE A 30 2.29 -10.33 -9.31
CA ILE A 30 2.41 -10.01 -10.73
C ILE A 30 2.33 -8.50 -11.06
N PHE A 31 1.84 -7.68 -10.14
CA PHE A 31 1.76 -6.22 -10.31
C PHE A 31 2.93 -5.46 -9.71
N ASN A 32 3.66 -6.05 -8.77
CA ASN A 32 4.80 -5.41 -8.14
C ASN A 32 6.05 -5.55 -9.02
N ARG A 33 6.94 -4.56 -8.96
CA ARG A 33 8.16 -4.51 -9.78
C ARG A 33 9.46 -4.45 -8.98
N ASP A 34 9.38 -4.07 -7.71
CA ASP A 34 10.55 -3.92 -6.85
C ASP A 34 10.34 -4.69 -5.55
N PHE A 35 11.12 -5.75 -5.39
CA PHE A 35 11.13 -6.69 -4.26
C PHE A 35 12.42 -6.62 -3.45
N SER A 36 13.27 -5.61 -3.67
CA SER A 36 14.60 -5.52 -3.04
C SER A 36 14.54 -5.45 -1.51
N ASP A 37 13.41 -5.02 -0.93
CA ASP A 37 13.16 -5.03 0.51
C ASP A 37 12.41 -6.28 1.00
N ALA A 38 12.25 -7.31 0.16
CA ALA A 38 11.52 -8.54 0.44
C ALA A 38 10.07 -8.30 0.96
N ALA A 39 9.45 -7.19 0.58
CA ALA A 39 8.11 -6.85 1.03
C ALA A 39 7.06 -7.87 0.59
N VAL A 40 6.17 -8.20 1.51
CA VAL A 40 5.01 -9.05 1.29
C VAL A 40 3.72 -8.26 1.51
N ALA A 41 2.60 -8.80 1.01
CA ALA A 41 1.30 -8.25 1.32
C ALA A 41 0.96 -8.50 2.80
N GLU A 42 0.55 -7.43 3.49
CA GLU A 42 0.20 -7.44 4.90
C GLU A 42 -1.25 -7.01 5.09
N PRO A 43 -1.94 -7.45 6.15
CA PRO A 43 -3.23 -6.89 6.52
C PRO A 43 -3.10 -5.39 6.79
N PHE A 44 -4.19 -4.67 6.64
CA PHE A 44 -4.26 -3.29 7.12
C PHE A 44 -3.90 -3.21 8.60
N ALA A 45 -3.15 -2.18 9.00
CA ALA A 45 -2.70 -1.99 10.37
C ALA A 45 -3.83 -1.77 11.39
N MET A 46 -5.05 -1.53 10.90
CA MET A 46 -6.25 -1.34 11.72
C MET A 46 -7.49 -1.87 11.00
N PRO A 47 -8.61 -2.13 11.71
CA PRO A 47 -9.90 -2.39 11.09
C PRO A 47 -10.31 -1.24 10.16
N LEU A 48 -10.86 -1.56 8.98
CA LEU A 48 -11.28 -0.54 8.01
C LEU A 48 -12.33 0.44 8.57
N ALA A 49 -13.16 -0.01 9.53
CA ALA A 49 -14.12 0.84 10.21
C ALA A 49 -13.46 1.96 11.02
N ASP A 50 -12.27 1.70 11.56
CA ASP A 50 -11.56 2.66 12.43
C ASP A 50 -10.95 3.82 11.64
N ILE A 51 -10.84 3.71 10.31
CA ILE A 51 -10.47 4.83 9.43
C ILE A 51 -11.44 6.01 9.59
N GLU A 52 -12.71 5.75 9.89
CA GLU A 52 -13.72 6.80 10.15
C GLU A 52 -13.41 7.61 11.42
N GLN A 53 -12.53 7.09 12.30
CA GLN A 53 -12.11 7.73 13.54
C GLN A 53 -10.77 8.48 13.43
N ALA A 54 -10.10 8.38 12.27
CA ALA A 54 -8.86 9.10 12.03
C ALA A 54 -9.09 10.62 12.01
N ASP A 55 -8.13 11.39 12.51
CA ASP A 55 -8.15 12.85 12.51
C ASP A 55 -7.16 13.46 11.51
N ALA A 56 -6.15 12.69 11.10
CA ALA A 56 -5.26 13.02 9.99
C ALA A 56 -5.07 11.79 9.08
N ILE A 57 -5.25 11.95 7.78
CA ILE A 57 -5.11 10.87 6.79
C ILE A 57 -4.21 11.34 5.66
N ILE A 58 -3.17 10.60 5.38
CA ILE A 58 -2.25 10.86 4.29
C ILE A 58 -2.45 9.81 3.20
N LEU A 59 -2.78 10.25 1.99
CA LEU A 59 -2.94 9.44 0.79
C LEU A 59 -1.64 9.51 -0.01
N PHE A 60 -0.87 8.43 0.00
CA PHE A 60 0.43 8.38 -0.64
C PHE A 60 0.44 7.44 -1.85
N GLY A 61 0.67 7.99 -3.02
CA GLY A 61 0.75 7.23 -4.26
C GLY A 61 -0.53 6.43 -4.55
N THR A 62 -1.72 7.05 -4.37
CA THR A 62 -3.01 6.38 -4.52
C THR A 62 -4.06 7.24 -5.19
N ASN A 63 -4.85 6.62 -6.06
CA ASN A 63 -6.18 7.09 -6.45
C ASN A 63 -7.23 6.29 -5.69
N ILE A 64 -7.36 6.55 -4.40
CA ILE A 64 -8.20 5.77 -3.48
C ILE A 64 -9.66 5.66 -3.92
N ARG A 65 -10.14 6.64 -4.68
CA ARG A 65 -11.50 6.65 -5.23
C ARG A 65 -11.72 5.50 -6.22
N HIS A 66 -10.69 5.14 -6.98
CA HIS A 66 -10.72 4.07 -7.97
C HIS A 66 -10.16 2.76 -7.44
N GLU A 67 -9.13 2.81 -6.59
CA GLU A 67 -8.51 1.61 -6.04
C GLU A 67 -9.44 0.87 -5.05
N LEU A 68 -10.00 1.60 -4.08
CA LEU A 68 -10.86 1.07 -3.03
C LEU A 68 -12.03 2.03 -2.72
N PRO A 69 -13.10 2.02 -3.52
CA PRO A 69 -14.22 2.96 -3.37
C PRO A 69 -14.88 2.95 -1.99
N LEU A 70 -14.96 1.79 -1.34
CA LEU A 70 -15.52 1.68 0.01
C LEU A 70 -14.62 2.32 1.07
N LEU A 71 -13.29 2.19 0.93
CA LEU A 71 -12.34 2.87 1.80
C LEU A 71 -12.39 4.39 1.57
N HIS A 72 -12.48 4.82 0.32
CA HIS A 72 -12.70 6.23 -0.02
C HIS A 72 -13.95 6.80 0.69
N GLN A 73 -15.07 6.07 0.74
CA GLN A 73 -16.27 6.51 1.46
C GLN A 73 -16.04 6.64 2.98
N ARG A 74 -15.23 5.77 3.58
CA ARG A 74 -14.86 5.88 5.00
C ARG A 74 -14.00 7.12 5.27
N ILE A 75 -13.03 7.39 4.41
CA ILE A 75 -12.20 8.60 4.45
C ILE A 75 -13.08 9.86 4.29
N ARG A 76 -14.04 9.83 3.35
CA ARG A 76 -14.99 10.91 3.17
C ARG A 76 -15.79 11.16 4.43
N LYS A 77 -16.30 10.12 5.12
CA LYS A 77 -17.01 10.26 6.38
C LYS A 77 -16.12 10.85 7.48
N ALA A 78 -14.87 10.38 7.63
CA ALA A 78 -13.91 10.98 8.55
C ALA A 78 -13.73 12.49 8.27
N ASN A 79 -13.55 12.86 7.01
CA ASN A 79 -13.38 14.26 6.59
C ASN A 79 -14.65 15.11 6.84
N THR A 80 -15.84 14.64 6.39
CA THR A 80 -17.05 15.45 6.40
C THR A 80 -17.76 15.49 7.75
N HIS A 81 -17.70 14.40 8.54
CA HIS A 81 -18.42 14.31 9.83
C HIS A 81 -17.50 14.58 11.04
N ARG A 82 -16.19 14.41 10.90
CA ARG A 82 -15.23 14.57 11.99
C ARG A 82 -14.14 15.60 11.73
N ASN A 83 -14.20 16.30 10.59
CA ASN A 83 -13.23 17.30 10.18
C ASN A 83 -11.79 16.75 10.07
N ALA A 84 -11.64 15.45 9.80
CA ALA A 84 -10.35 14.83 9.58
C ALA A 84 -9.58 15.58 8.49
N LYS A 85 -8.31 15.89 8.74
CA LYS A 85 -7.44 16.55 7.77
C LYS A 85 -6.90 15.50 6.80
N VAL A 86 -7.23 15.63 5.52
CA VAL A 86 -6.74 14.71 4.49
C VAL A 86 -5.68 15.39 3.64
N TYR A 87 -4.55 14.75 3.51
CA TYR A 87 -3.41 15.19 2.69
C TYR A 87 -3.19 14.20 1.56
N ALA A 88 -2.82 14.68 0.38
CA ALA A 88 -2.50 13.83 -0.77
C ALA A 88 -1.10 14.09 -1.28
N VAL A 89 -0.31 13.05 -1.46
CA VAL A 89 1.03 13.05 -2.06
C VAL A 89 1.01 12.10 -3.25
N ASN A 90 0.93 12.66 -4.45
CA ASN A 90 0.68 11.87 -5.67
C ASN A 90 1.46 12.42 -6.88
N PRO A 91 1.70 11.60 -7.92
CA PRO A 91 2.23 12.09 -9.19
C PRO A 91 1.18 12.77 -10.08
N VAL A 92 -0.11 12.61 -9.76
CA VAL A 92 -1.24 13.17 -10.52
C VAL A 92 -2.22 13.81 -9.54
N ASP A 93 -2.82 14.92 -9.94
CA ASP A 93 -3.88 15.60 -9.18
C ASP A 93 -5.23 14.89 -9.39
N PHE A 94 -5.59 14.05 -8.43
CA PHE A 94 -6.86 13.31 -8.46
C PHE A 94 -7.97 14.07 -7.74
N ASP A 95 -9.20 13.94 -8.24
CA ASP A 95 -10.42 14.40 -7.56
C ASP A 95 -10.92 13.33 -6.57
N PHE A 96 -10.93 13.67 -5.28
CA PHE A 96 -11.33 12.77 -4.20
C PHE A 96 -12.75 12.99 -3.68
N ALA A 97 -13.55 13.87 -4.24
CA ALA A 97 -14.92 14.19 -3.79
C ALA A 97 -15.03 14.53 -2.28
N PHE A 98 -13.93 15.02 -1.67
CA PHE A 98 -13.84 15.63 -0.35
C PHE A 98 -12.70 16.66 -0.34
N SER A 99 -12.70 17.56 0.65
CA SER A 99 -11.69 18.61 0.72
C SER A 99 -10.35 18.08 1.24
N LEU A 100 -9.26 18.47 0.58
CA LEU A 100 -7.91 18.21 1.05
C LEU A 100 -7.44 19.39 1.93
N ALA A 101 -6.79 19.06 3.05
CA ALA A 101 -6.09 20.05 3.88
C ALA A 101 -4.76 20.48 3.25
N GLY A 102 -4.18 19.63 2.41
CA GLY A 102 -3.01 19.91 1.61
C GLY A 102 -2.77 18.87 0.53
N LYS A 103 -2.09 19.26 -0.54
CA LYS A 103 -1.67 18.33 -1.59
C LYS A 103 -0.28 18.65 -2.09
N GLN A 104 0.46 17.61 -2.43
CA GLN A 104 1.75 17.69 -3.11
C GLN A 104 1.69 16.85 -4.38
N ILE A 105 1.75 17.51 -5.52
CA ILE A 105 1.81 16.84 -6.83
C ILE A 105 3.25 16.92 -7.31
N VAL A 106 3.92 15.78 -7.35
CA VAL A 106 5.35 15.69 -7.60
C VAL A 106 5.65 14.64 -8.66
N ALA A 107 6.75 14.79 -9.37
CA ALA A 107 7.20 13.75 -10.31
C ALA A 107 7.36 12.39 -9.57
N PRO A 108 7.10 11.25 -10.24
CA PRO A 108 7.22 9.92 -9.63
C PRO A 108 8.55 9.71 -8.89
N SER A 109 9.66 10.16 -9.47
CA SER A 109 11.01 10.09 -8.88
C SER A 109 11.21 10.93 -7.61
N LYS A 110 10.27 11.81 -7.27
CA LYS A 110 10.30 12.68 -6.08
C LYS A 110 9.33 12.27 -4.99
N LEU A 111 8.54 11.22 -5.20
CA LEU A 111 7.53 10.78 -4.22
C LEU A 111 8.12 10.47 -2.84
N ALA A 112 9.27 9.78 -2.78
CA ALA A 112 9.93 9.49 -1.50
C ALA A 112 10.28 10.77 -0.73
N ASN A 113 10.85 11.76 -1.43
CA ASN A 113 11.27 13.02 -0.83
C ASN A 113 10.06 13.85 -0.34
N ALA A 114 8.91 13.73 -0.98
CA ALA A 114 7.70 14.44 -0.58
C ALA A 114 7.19 14.03 0.81
N LEU A 115 7.46 12.81 1.27
CA LEU A 115 7.19 12.37 2.64
C LEU A 115 8.21 12.90 3.67
N GLU A 116 9.33 13.47 3.24
CA GLU A 116 10.33 14.09 4.11
C GLU A 116 10.05 15.58 4.33
N ASP A 117 9.00 16.14 3.73
CA ASP A 117 8.59 17.52 3.88
C ASP A 117 8.24 17.84 5.36
N ALA A 118 8.98 18.73 5.96
CA ALA A 118 8.80 19.15 7.35
C ALA A 118 7.39 19.72 7.60
N THR A 119 6.83 20.45 6.64
CA THR A 119 5.48 21.03 6.74
C THR A 119 4.41 19.95 6.85
N LEU A 120 4.52 18.88 6.04
CA LEU A 120 3.60 17.75 6.11
C LEU A 120 3.77 16.97 7.42
N ILE A 121 5.01 16.71 7.83
CA ILE A 121 5.32 16.00 9.07
C ILE A 121 4.75 16.78 10.27
N ASP A 122 4.98 18.08 10.35
CA ASP A 122 4.51 18.91 11.46
C ASP A 122 2.98 19.04 11.48
N ALA A 123 2.35 19.07 10.31
CA ALA A 123 0.89 19.09 10.21
C ALA A 123 0.23 17.80 10.73
N VAL A 124 0.96 16.67 10.72
CA VAL A 124 0.45 15.35 11.12
C VAL A 124 0.84 14.98 12.55
N LYS A 125 2.01 15.43 13.05
CA LYS A 125 2.52 15.12 14.41
C LYS A 125 1.56 15.48 15.55
N GLY A 126 0.69 16.47 15.35
CA GLY A 126 -0.30 16.90 16.36
C GLY A 126 -1.59 16.05 16.36
N ALA A 127 -1.72 15.11 15.44
CA ALA A 127 -2.91 14.29 15.34
C ALA A 127 -2.91 13.17 16.40
N THR A 128 -4.10 12.81 16.86
CA THR A 128 -4.28 11.75 17.85
C THR A 128 -4.35 10.36 17.19
N ARG A 129 -4.89 10.30 15.98
CA ARG A 129 -5.08 9.07 15.20
C ARG A 129 -4.66 9.28 13.73
N PRO A 130 -3.39 9.58 13.49
CA PRO A 130 -2.90 9.74 12.13
C PRO A 130 -2.79 8.40 11.40
N VAL A 131 -3.11 8.41 10.11
CA VAL A 131 -3.06 7.22 9.24
C VAL A 131 -2.35 7.57 7.94
N LEU A 132 -1.38 6.77 7.54
CA LEU A 132 -0.74 6.83 6.23
C LEU A 132 -1.22 5.67 5.36
N ILE A 133 -1.88 5.96 4.25
CA ILE A 133 -2.37 4.97 3.28
C ILE A 133 -1.47 4.99 2.05
N VAL A 134 -0.81 3.87 1.79
CA VAL A 134 0.07 3.66 0.63
C VAL A 134 -0.69 2.85 -0.42
N GLY A 135 -0.84 3.40 -1.62
CA GLY A 135 -1.62 2.76 -2.67
C GLY A 135 -0.82 2.26 -3.87
N ALA A 136 -1.54 1.88 -4.92
CA ALA A 136 -1.01 1.14 -6.05
C ALA A 136 0.09 1.88 -6.82
N LEU A 137 0.03 3.20 -6.93
CA LEU A 137 1.06 3.98 -7.62
C LEU A 137 2.41 3.93 -6.89
N ALA A 138 2.39 3.84 -5.56
CA ALA A 138 3.61 3.68 -4.77
C ALA A 138 4.05 2.20 -4.72
N GLU A 139 3.12 1.26 -4.51
CA GLU A 139 3.43 -0.18 -4.41
C GLU A 139 3.94 -0.78 -5.74
N ASN A 140 3.49 -0.25 -6.89
CA ASN A 140 3.89 -0.72 -8.22
C ASN A 140 4.97 0.18 -8.86
N HIS A 141 5.55 1.09 -8.08
CA HIS A 141 6.62 1.96 -8.57
C HIS A 141 7.91 1.16 -8.83
N PRO A 142 8.74 1.51 -9.84
CA PRO A 142 10.04 0.86 -10.05
C PRO A 142 11.01 0.94 -8.87
N GLN A 143 10.80 1.88 -7.95
CA GLN A 143 11.56 2.06 -6.70
C GLN A 143 10.64 1.91 -5.48
N ALA A 144 9.72 0.95 -5.51
CA ALA A 144 8.72 0.76 -4.45
C ALA A 144 9.36 0.48 -3.08
N ALA A 145 10.48 -0.21 -3.02
CA ALA A 145 11.23 -0.43 -1.77
C ALA A 145 11.64 0.88 -1.09
N SER A 146 12.14 1.84 -1.87
CA SER A 146 12.49 3.18 -1.35
C SER A 146 11.24 3.94 -0.87
N LEU A 147 10.12 3.84 -1.60
CA LEU A 147 8.86 4.48 -1.21
C LEU A 147 8.30 3.86 0.07
N ARG A 148 8.35 2.53 0.21
CA ARG A 148 7.97 1.84 1.45
C ARG A 148 8.89 2.20 2.62
N ALA A 149 10.19 2.37 2.38
CA ALA A 149 11.13 2.85 3.41
C ALA A 149 10.80 4.28 3.86
N ALA A 150 10.52 5.19 2.92
CA ALA A 150 10.08 6.56 3.23
C ALA A 150 8.75 6.57 4.00
N ALA A 151 7.79 5.73 3.61
CA ALA A 151 6.52 5.59 4.33
C ALA A 151 6.70 5.09 5.77
N ARG A 152 7.57 4.10 6.00
CA ARG A 152 7.93 3.64 7.36
C ARG A 152 8.58 4.74 8.19
N LYS A 153 9.51 5.49 7.59
CA LYS A 153 10.20 6.63 8.26
C LYS A 153 9.20 7.73 8.64
N PHE A 154 8.30 8.09 7.72
CA PHE A 154 7.23 9.05 7.98
C PHE A 154 6.30 8.57 9.10
N ALA A 155 5.84 7.33 9.04
CA ALA A 155 4.97 6.74 10.05
C ALA A 155 5.63 6.76 11.45
N ALA A 156 6.91 6.40 11.54
CA ALA A 156 7.68 6.47 12.78
C ALA A 156 7.84 7.91 13.30
N ALA A 157 8.04 8.89 12.42
CA ALA A 157 8.21 10.29 12.80
C ALA A 157 6.92 10.97 13.26
N THR A 158 5.75 10.51 12.79
CA THR A 158 4.45 11.14 13.03
C THR A 158 3.54 10.33 13.96
N GLY A 159 3.89 9.07 14.25
CA GLY A 159 3.01 8.13 14.95
C GLY A 159 1.86 7.59 14.08
N ALA A 160 1.88 7.83 12.77
CA ALA A 160 0.82 7.39 11.87
C ALA A 160 0.77 5.86 11.73
N ALA A 161 -0.43 5.29 11.78
CA ALA A 161 -0.64 3.89 11.41
C ALA A 161 -0.38 3.70 9.92
N LEU A 162 0.60 2.86 9.57
CA LEU A 162 0.96 2.58 8.19
C LEU A 162 0.04 1.51 7.61
N CYS A 163 -0.81 1.91 6.68
CA CYS A 163 -1.76 1.05 5.97
C CYS A 163 -1.34 0.93 4.49
N ARG A 164 -0.79 -0.21 4.11
CA ARG A 164 -0.46 -0.51 2.71
C ARG A 164 -1.63 -1.22 2.05
N ILE A 165 -2.04 -0.79 0.85
CA ILE A 165 -3.10 -1.44 0.09
C ILE A 165 -2.52 -2.70 -0.58
N PRO A 166 -2.98 -3.92 -0.20
CA PRO A 166 -2.52 -5.14 -0.86
C PRO A 166 -2.86 -5.12 -2.35
N GLN A 167 -1.91 -5.50 -3.20
CA GLN A 167 -2.07 -5.48 -4.65
C GLN A 167 -2.72 -6.79 -5.13
N GLY A 168 -4.02 -6.91 -4.89
CA GLY A 168 -4.85 -8.06 -5.25
C GLY A 168 -5.78 -8.49 -4.12
N ALA A 169 -6.95 -9.03 -4.50
CA ALA A 169 -8.04 -9.35 -3.56
C ALA A 169 -7.65 -10.37 -2.49
N ASN A 170 -6.70 -11.27 -2.80
CA ASN A 170 -6.22 -12.30 -1.86
C ASN A 170 -4.70 -12.31 -1.68
N ALA A 171 -4.01 -11.21 -1.99
CA ALA A 171 -2.56 -11.15 -1.88
C ALA A 171 -2.04 -11.50 -0.48
N VAL A 172 -2.73 -11.09 0.57
CA VAL A 172 -2.39 -11.41 1.97
C VAL A 172 -2.57 -12.91 2.26
N GLY A 173 -3.66 -13.51 1.81
CA GLY A 173 -3.92 -14.94 1.99
C GLY A 173 -2.88 -15.79 1.25
N LEU A 174 -2.57 -15.44 0.03
CA LEU A 174 -1.56 -16.15 -0.78
C LEU A 174 -0.16 -16.04 -0.17
N ALA A 175 0.22 -14.87 0.32
CA ALA A 175 1.50 -14.70 1.02
C ALA A 175 1.59 -15.60 2.27
N ARG A 176 0.51 -15.71 3.04
CA ARG A 176 0.43 -16.59 4.22
C ARG A 176 0.45 -18.07 3.88
N ASN A 177 -0.07 -18.44 2.71
CA ASN A 177 -0.08 -19.82 2.21
C ASN A 177 1.24 -20.24 1.53
N GLY A 178 2.29 -19.40 1.59
CA GLY A 178 3.58 -19.72 1.02
C GLY A 178 3.69 -19.50 -0.49
N MET A 179 2.74 -18.79 -1.11
CA MET A 179 2.79 -18.42 -2.53
C MET A 179 3.82 -17.29 -2.78
N LEU A 180 5.02 -17.45 -2.24
CA LEU A 180 6.14 -16.52 -2.35
C LEU A 180 7.37 -17.24 -2.90
N PRO A 181 8.25 -16.55 -3.65
CA PRO A 181 9.40 -17.18 -4.25
C PRO A 181 10.47 -17.54 -3.21
N ALA A 182 10.94 -18.78 -3.26
CA ALA A 182 12.13 -19.23 -2.57
C ALA A 182 13.38 -19.10 -3.43
N LYS A 183 13.23 -19.02 -4.76
CA LYS A 183 14.32 -18.88 -5.74
C LYS A 183 14.08 -17.65 -6.63
N ARG A 184 13.21 -17.77 -7.64
CA ARG A 184 12.92 -16.68 -8.60
C ARG A 184 11.54 -16.11 -8.35
N ASP A 185 11.48 -14.80 -8.23
CA ASP A 185 10.24 -14.04 -8.24
C ASP A 185 9.66 -13.92 -9.68
N VAL A 186 8.53 -13.24 -9.80
CA VAL A 186 7.87 -13.04 -11.10
C VAL A 186 8.81 -12.42 -12.15
N VAL A 187 9.64 -11.45 -11.76
CA VAL A 187 10.56 -10.77 -12.69
C VAL A 187 11.63 -11.75 -13.15
N GLY A 188 12.24 -12.50 -12.23
CA GLY A 188 13.25 -13.49 -12.53
C GLY A 188 12.73 -14.70 -13.33
N MET A 189 11.41 -15.03 -13.21
CA MET A 189 10.80 -16.08 -14.02
C MET A 189 10.57 -15.69 -15.48
N PHE A 190 10.42 -14.39 -15.77
CA PHE A 190 10.26 -13.87 -17.13
C PHE A 190 11.56 -13.40 -17.79
N ALA A 191 12.67 -13.36 -17.06
CA ALA A 191 13.96 -12.90 -17.58
C ALA A 191 14.73 -13.96 -18.41
N GLU A 192 14.21 -15.16 -18.56
CA GLU A 192 14.69 -16.26 -19.39
C GLU A 192 13.85 -16.42 -20.65
#